data_9f3a63e2fd2e7bd00d0e841d6402d7f9
#
_entry.id   9f3a63e2fd2e7bd00d0e841d6402d7f9
#
_cell.length_a   1.000
_cell.length_b   1.000
_cell.length_c   1.000
_cell.angle_alpha   90.00
_cell.angle_beta   90.00
_cell.angle_gamma   90.00
#
_symmetry.space_group_name_H-M   'P 1'
#
loop_
_entity.id
_entity.type
_entity.pdbx_description
1 polymer ?
#
loop_
_entity_poly.entity_id
_entity_poly.type
_entity_poly.pdbx_seq_one_letter_code
_entity_poly.pdbx_strand_id
1 'polypeptide(L)'
;MVTFYFDTSAVVKRYHEERGSEILDKIFELKEQGFATSMWTILEFVVAFSARMRRKRLSREAFNMVVSHFLKDTLDRFVISSVNDELVATATSLAVKHSLPSADCLQLASAIHLKNALESAKEKLVLVCSDKDLCKAANKEGVELINPEEKGALEKLENMLSN
;
A
#
# COMPACT_ATOMS: atom_id res chain seq x y z
N MET A 1 -2.30 -4.89 -17.85
CA MET A 1 -1.62 -5.27 -16.60
C MET A 1 -2.23 -4.48 -15.44
N VAL A 2 -2.28 -5.06 -14.24
CA VAL A 2 -2.71 -4.36 -13.02
C VAL A 2 -1.47 -4.07 -12.16
N THR A 3 -1.31 -2.83 -11.67
CA THR A 3 -0.30 -2.47 -10.68
C THR A 3 -0.98 -2.28 -9.33
N PHE A 4 -0.59 -3.09 -8.34
CA PHE A 4 -1.05 -2.98 -6.97
C PHE A 4 -0.15 -2.00 -6.21
N TYR A 5 -0.72 -0.90 -5.74
CA TYR A 5 -0.04 0.04 -4.86
C TYR A 5 -0.40 -0.27 -3.41
N PHE A 6 0.59 -0.59 -2.61
CA PHE A 6 0.40 -0.99 -1.23
C PHE A 6 0.62 0.17 -0.27
N ASP A 7 -0.43 0.53 0.47
CA ASP A 7 -0.32 1.34 1.68
C ASP A 7 0.27 0.53 2.85
N THR A 8 0.83 1.21 3.83
CA THR A 8 1.42 0.59 5.02
C THR A 8 0.43 -0.31 5.78
N SER A 9 -0.84 0.10 5.91
CA SER A 9 -1.88 -0.68 6.61
C SER A 9 -2.14 -2.05 5.95
N ALA A 10 -1.87 -2.15 4.66
CA ALA A 10 -2.01 -3.40 3.92
C ALA A 10 -0.69 -4.19 3.89
N VAL A 11 0.43 -3.56 3.50
CA VAL A 11 1.68 -4.30 3.28
C VAL A 11 2.20 -5.00 4.55
N VAL A 12 1.94 -4.44 5.73
CA VAL A 12 2.32 -5.08 7.01
C VAL A 12 1.72 -6.47 7.19
N LYS A 13 0.54 -6.73 6.61
CA LYS A 13 -0.19 -8.01 6.68
C LYS A 13 0.51 -9.16 5.94
N ARG A 14 1.40 -8.84 5.02
CA ARG A 14 2.24 -9.83 4.34
C ARG A 14 3.35 -10.38 5.25
N TYR A 15 3.78 -9.58 6.23
CA TYR A 15 4.93 -9.87 7.09
C TYR A 15 4.54 -10.13 8.56
N HIS A 16 3.27 -9.98 8.88
CA HIS A 16 2.71 -10.26 10.19
C HIS A 16 1.28 -10.74 10.03
N GLU A 17 1.04 -12.00 10.40
CA GLU A 17 -0.27 -12.62 10.23
C GLU A 17 -1.35 -11.89 11.02
N GLU A 18 -2.34 -11.38 10.31
CA GLU A 18 -3.51 -10.69 10.85
C GLU A 18 -4.66 -10.77 9.83
N ARG A 19 -5.83 -10.22 10.16
CA ARG A 19 -6.99 -10.23 9.27
C ARG A 19 -6.64 -9.64 7.90
N GLY A 20 -6.93 -10.39 6.83
CA GLY A 20 -6.66 -10.00 5.44
C GLY A 20 -5.30 -10.43 4.90
N SER A 21 -4.44 -11.09 5.71
CA SER A 21 -3.15 -11.61 5.25
C SER A 21 -3.30 -12.56 4.07
N GLU A 22 -4.34 -13.37 4.06
CA GLU A 22 -4.65 -14.32 2.98
C GLU A 22 -4.87 -13.65 1.62
N ILE A 23 -5.39 -12.42 1.62
CA ILE A 23 -5.57 -11.64 0.38
C ILE A 23 -4.24 -11.11 -0.11
N LEU A 24 -3.38 -10.64 0.82
CA LEU A 24 -2.03 -10.20 0.47
C LEU A 24 -1.21 -11.34 -0.11
N ASP A 25 -1.27 -12.53 0.50
CA ASP A 25 -0.55 -13.70 0.02
C ASP A 25 -0.97 -14.03 -1.44
N LYS A 26 -2.26 -14.02 -1.73
CA LYS A 26 -2.77 -14.23 -3.10
C LYS A 26 -2.27 -13.16 -4.08
N ILE A 27 -2.29 -11.88 -3.70
CA ILE A 27 -1.77 -10.80 -4.56
C ILE A 27 -0.27 -11.02 -4.81
N PHE A 28 0.50 -11.37 -3.80
CA PHE A 28 1.95 -11.61 -3.91
C PHE A 28 2.31 -12.86 -4.73
N GLU A 29 1.39 -13.80 -4.91
CA GLU A 29 1.55 -14.99 -5.79
C GLU A 29 1.34 -14.66 -7.28
N LEU A 30 0.75 -13.52 -7.61
CA LEU A 30 0.52 -13.12 -9.00
C LEU A 30 1.85 -12.82 -9.71
N LYS A 31 2.05 -13.44 -10.88
CA LYS A 31 3.34 -13.37 -11.61
C LYS A 31 3.42 -12.23 -12.63
N GLU A 32 2.27 -11.81 -13.17
CA GLU A 32 2.21 -10.87 -14.30
C GLU A 32 1.66 -9.50 -13.89
N GLN A 33 1.74 -9.16 -12.60
CA GLN A 33 1.22 -7.92 -12.05
C GLN A 33 2.34 -7.04 -11.52
N GLY A 34 2.16 -5.72 -11.62
CA GLY A 34 3.08 -4.74 -11.04
C GLY A 34 2.83 -4.55 -9.55
N PHE A 35 3.88 -4.30 -8.79
CA PHE A 35 3.80 -3.90 -7.38
C PHE A 35 4.43 -2.53 -7.21
N ALA A 36 3.79 -1.69 -6.43
CA ALA A 36 4.29 -0.36 -6.12
C ALA A 36 4.03 0.01 -4.67
N THR A 37 4.85 0.88 -4.15
CA THR A 37 4.67 1.52 -2.85
C THR A 37 5.42 2.85 -2.83
N SER A 38 5.48 3.53 -1.69
CA SER A 38 6.23 4.78 -1.55
C SER A 38 7.43 4.64 -0.62
N MET A 39 8.39 5.56 -0.74
CA MET A 39 9.45 5.71 0.26
C MET A 39 8.89 5.96 1.66
N TRP A 40 7.73 6.61 1.74
CA TRP A 40 7.02 6.82 3.01
C TRP A 40 6.56 5.51 3.64
N THR A 41 6.01 4.58 2.85
CA THR A 41 5.62 3.24 3.31
C THR A 41 6.80 2.48 3.92
N ILE A 42 7.99 2.59 3.31
CA ILE A 42 9.19 1.94 3.85
C ILE A 42 9.51 2.45 5.25
N LEU A 43 9.46 3.77 5.45
CA LEU A 43 9.68 4.37 6.77
C LEU A 43 8.61 3.92 7.78
N GLU A 44 7.32 4.01 7.41
CA GLU A 44 6.22 3.63 8.29
C GLU A 44 6.27 2.15 8.69
N PHE A 45 6.61 1.26 7.75
CA PHE A 45 6.77 -0.17 8.01
C PHE A 45 7.82 -0.41 9.11
N VAL A 46 9.00 0.16 8.95
CA VAL A 46 10.08 0.03 9.94
C VAL A 46 9.66 0.60 11.30
N VAL A 47 8.99 1.76 11.31
CA VAL A 47 8.46 2.38 12.54
C VAL A 47 7.42 1.49 13.22
N ALA A 48 6.49 0.90 12.45
CA ALA A 48 5.45 0.01 12.99
C ALA A 48 6.06 -1.23 13.67
N PHE A 49 7.02 -1.89 13.03
CA PHE A 49 7.69 -3.06 13.62
C PHE A 49 8.64 -2.67 14.76
N SER A 50 9.32 -1.54 14.68
CA SER A 50 10.11 -1.00 15.79
C SER A 50 9.25 -0.71 17.04
N ALA A 51 8.03 -0.21 16.86
CA ALA A 51 7.10 -0.02 17.96
C ALA A 51 6.66 -1.34 18.61
N ARG A 52 6.45 -2.41 17.80
CA ARG A 52 6.15 -3.77 18.33
C ARG A 52 7.33 -4.31 19.15
N MET A 53 8.56 -4.10 18.68
CA MET A 53 9.77 -4.49 19.40
C MET A 53 9.92 -3.74 20.74
N ARG A 54 9.74 -2.42 20.75
CA ARG A 54 9.80 -1.60 21.99
C ARG A 54 8.75 -2.05 23.03
N ARG A 55 7.58 -2.49 22.57
CA ARG A 55 6.51 -3.03 23.42
C ARG A 55 6.73 -4.49 23.80
N LYS A 56 7.90 -5.07 23.53
CA LYS A 56 8.27 -6.48 23.80
C LYS A 56 7.31 -7.51 23.16
N ARG A 57 6.65 -7.12 22.05
CA ARG A 57 5.77 -8.00 21.27
C ARG A 57 6.51 -8.68 20.12
N LEU A 58 7.77 -8.31 19.90
CA LEU A 58 8.64 -8.83 18.87
C LEU A 58 10.07 -8.84 19.38
N SER A 59 10.82 -9.93 19.17
CA SER A 59 12.25 -9.98 19.51
C SER A 59 13.08 -9.13 18.52
N ARG A 60 14.31 -8.80 18.87
CA ARG A 60 15.24 -8.09 17.99
C ARG A 60 15.55 -8.90 16.73
N GLU A 61 15.72 -10.20 16.85
CA GLU A 61 16.00 -11.11 15.75
C GLU A 61 14.82 -11.17 14.78
N ALA A 62 13.59 -11.31 15.31
CA ALA A 62 12.39 -11.32 14.50
C ALA A 62 12.16 -9.97 13.81
N PHE A 63 12.42 -8.84 14.48
CA PHE A 63 12.39 -7.52 13.87
C PHE A 63 13.38 -7.42 12.70
N ASN A 64 14.63 -7.82 12.90
CA ASN A 64 15.65 -7.78 11.85
C ASN A 64 15.24 -8.65 10.65
N MET A 65 14.71 -9.86 10.90
CA MET A 65 14.21 -10.75 9.85
C MET A 65 13.09 -10.13 9.02
N VAL A 66 12.07 -9.60 9.68
CA VAL A 66 10.91 -9.00 9.01
C VAL A 66 11.31 -7.79 8.17
N VAL A 67 12.13 -6.89 8.74
CA VAL A 67 12.60 -5.71 8.02
C VAL A 67 13.47 -6.10 6.83
N SER A 68 14.37 -7.07 6.99
CA SER A 68 15.23 -7.54 5.90
C SER A 68 14.42 -8.18 4.76
N HIS A 69 13.39 -8.99 5.08
CA HIS A 69 12.48 -9.56 4.08
C HIS A 69 11.73 -8.47 3.32
N PHE A 70 11.14 -7.52 4.03
CA PHE A 70 10.41 -6.42 3.40
C PHE A 70 11.31 -5.59 2.49
N LEU A 71 12.50 -5.19 2.97
CA LEU A 71 13.45 -4.42 2.15
C LEU A 71 13.92 -5.20 0.92
N LYS A 72 14.14 -6.50 1.05
CA LYS A 72 14.46 -7.35 -0.10
C LYS A 72 13.32 -7.37 -1.11
N ASP A 73 12.09 -7.63 -0.68
CA ASP A 73 10.93 -7.64 -1.56
C ASP A 73 10.74 -6.29 -2.26
N THR A 74 10.96 -5.18 -1.54
CA THR A 74 10.84 -3.83 -2.15
C THR A 74 11.89 -3.59 -3.23
N LEU A 75 13.12 -4.07 -3.05
CA LEU A 75 14.16 -3.95 -4.06
C LEU A 75 13.95 -4.86 -5.27
N ASP A 76 13.42 -6.06 -5.04
CA ASP A 76 13.30 -7.08 -6.07
C ASP A 76 11.99 -6.95 -6.90
N ARG A 77 10.93 -6.39 -6.32
CA ARG A 77 9.57 -6.52 -6.88
C ARG A 77 8.79 -5.21 -7.01
N PHE A 78 9.17 -4.13 -6.33
CA PHE A 78 8.35 -2.93 -6.24
C PHE A 78 8.92 -1.76 -7.04
N VAL A 79 8.04 -1.06 -7.71
CA VAL A 79 8.28 0.33 -8.09
C VAL A 79 8.07 1.21 -6.86
N ILE A 80 9.09 1.99 -6.50
CA ILE A 80 9.06 2.83 -5.30
C ILE A 80 8.86 4.29 -5.71
N SER A 81 7.72 4.86 -5.31
CA SER A 81 7.42 6.27 -5.49
C SER A 81 8.23 7.13 -4.52
N SER A 82 8.95 8.11 -5.04
CA SER A 82 9.69 9.07 -4.21
C SER A 82 8.75 10.11 -3.59
N VAL A 83 9.11 10.62 -2.40
CA VAL A 83 8.44 11.76 -1.77
C VAL A 83 9.21 13.01 -2.16
N ASN A 84 8.63 13.84 -3.02
CA ASN A 84 9.19 15.09 -3.50
C ASN A 84 8.23 16.27 -3.24
N ASP A 85 8.64 17.48 -3.56
CA ASP A 85 7.87 18.70 -3.28
C ASP A 85 6.50 18.70 -4.00
N GLU A 86 6.42 18.18 -5.22
CA GLU A 86 5.19 18.08 -5.98
C GLU A 86 4.19 17.12 -5.32
N LEU A 87 4.68 15.97 -4.84
CA LEU A 87 3.87 15.02 -4.09
C LEU A 87 3.34 15.62 -2.80
N VAL A 88 4.19 16.35 -2.06
CA VAL A 88 3.80 17.03 -0.83
C VAL A 88 2.74 18.11 -1.11
N ALA A 89 2.85 18.86 -2.20
CA ALA A 89 1.85 19.85 -2.60
C ALA A 89 0.49 19.17 -2.91
N THR A 90 0.50 18.04 -3.64
CA THR A 90 -0.70 17.25 -3.89
C THR A 90 -1.30 16.73 -2.59
N ALA A 91 -0.48 16.15 -1.70
CA ALA A 91 -0.90 15.67 -0.39
C ALA A 91 -1.53 16.79 0.47
N THR A 92 -0.97 18.00 0.40
CA THR A 92 -1.51 19.18 1.10
C THR A 92 -2.93 19.51 0.61
N SER A 93 -3.17 19.47 -0.70
CA SER A 93 -4.50 19.68 -1.28
C SER A 93 -5.50 18.61 -0.82
N LEU A 94 -5.05 17.35 -0.77
CA LEU A 94 -5.86 16.24 -0.28
C LEU A 94 -6.18 16.36 1.22
N ALA A 95 -5.24 16.87 2.04
CA ALA A 95 -5.47 17.14 3.45
C ALA A 95 -6.59 18.15 3.66
N VAL A 96 -6.61 19.24 2.88
CA VAL A 96 -7.69 20.24 2.91
C VAL A 96 -9.02 19.63 2.50
N LYS A 97 -9.02 18.79 1.45
CA LYS A 97 -10.24 18.21 0.87
C LYS A 97 -10.85 17.10 1.73
N HIS A 98 -10.03 16.25 2.34
CA HIS A 98 -10.47 15.03 3.01
C HIS A 98 -10.24 15.00 4.51
N SER A 99 -9.49 15.95 5.07
CA SER A 99 -9.12 15.99 6.50
C SER A 99 -8.41 14.71 6.97
N LEU A 100 -7.59 14.11 6.11
CA LEU A 100 -6.80 12.92 6.41
C LEU A 100 -5.52 13.27 7.20
N PRO A 101 -4.98 12.32 7.98
CA PRO A 101 -3.63 12.40 8.50
C PRO A 101 -2.58 12.59 7.39
N SER A 102 -1.46 13.21 7.71
CA SER A 102 -0.41 13.52 6.73
C SER A 102 0.14 12.29 6.00
N ALA A 103 0.29 11.17 6.71
CA ALA A 103 0.72 9.91 6.12
C ALA A 103 -0.26 9.43 5.05
N ASP A 104 -1.56 9.40 5.35
CA ASP A 104 -2.61 8.97 4.42
C ASP A 104 -2.72 9.90 3.22
N CYS A 105 -2.51 11.21 3.42
CA CYS A 105 -2.43 12.16 2.31
C CYS A 105 -1.27 11.86 1.36
N LEU A 106 -0.09 11.51 1.88
CA LEU A 106 1.07 11.11 1.08
C LEU A 106 0.82 9.79 0.35
N GLN A 107 0.20 8.81 1.00
CA GLN A 107 -0.15 7.54 0.38
C GLN A 107 -1.15 7.74 -0.77
N LEU A 108 -2.21 8.51 -0.54
CA LEU A 108 -3.21 8.80 -1.57
C LEU A 108 -2.62 9.61 -2.73
N ALA A 109 -1.80 10.62 -2.44
CA ALA A 109 -1.11 11.39 -3.47
C ALA A 109 -0.21 10.52 -4.33
N SER A 110 0.56 9.61 -3.71
CA SER A 110 1.42 8.66 -4.42
C SER A 110 0.62 7.72 -5.33
N ALA A 111 -0.50 7.20 -4.84
CA ALA A 111 -1.39 6.35 -5.63
C ALA A 111 -1.99 7.10 -6.83
N ILE A 112 -2.43 8.37 -6.64
CA ILE A 112 -2.97 9.21 -7.72
C ILE A 112 -1.89 9.52 -8.76
N HIS A 113 -0.69 9.93 -8.34
CA HIS A 113 0.41 10.23 -9.28
C HIS A 113 0.77 9.00 -10.12
N LEU A 114 0.90 7.84 -9.48
CA LEU A 114 1.21 6.61 -10.19
C LEU A 114 0.06 6.18 -11.12
N LYS A 115 -1.19 6.28 -10.66
CA LYS A 115 -2.38 6.03 -11.50
C LYS A 115 -2.33 6.85 -12.78
N ASN A 116 -2.12 8.17 -12.67
CA ASN A 116 -2.05 9.06 -13.82
C ASN A 116 -0.91 8.70 -14.78
N ALA A 117 0.24 8.29 -14.25
CA ALA A 117 1.36 7.82 -15.06
C ALA A 117 1.05 6.53 -15.82
N LEU A 118 0.35 5.58 -15.17
CA LEU A 118 -0.03 4.29 -15.75
C LEU A 118 -1.16 4.40 -16.80
N GLU A 119 -2.03 5.39 -16.68
CA GLU A 119 -3.12 5.64 -17.66
C GLU A 119 -2.59 5.83 -19.08
N SER A 120 -1.43 6.44 -19.25
CA SER A 120 -0.78 6.62 -20.56
C SER A 120 -0.36 5.29 -21.19
N ALA A 121 -0.05 4.29 -20.38
CA ALA A 121 0.30 2.93 -20.79
C ALA A 121 -0.93 1.99 -20.87
N LYS A 122 -2.15 2.49 -20.64
CA LYS A 122 -3.39 1.72 -20.51
C LYS A 122 -3.30 0.63 -19.43
N GLU A 123 -2.56 0.89 -18.39
CA GLU A 123 -2.46 0.03 -17.23
C GLU A 123 -3.34 0.55 -16.10
N LYS A 124 -3.85 -0.38 -15.27
CA LYS A 124 -4.70 -0.06 -14.14
C LYS A 124 -3.87 0.00 -12.84
N LEU A 125 -4.19 0.95 -11.97
CA LEU A 125 -3.70 0.95 -10.60
C LEU A 125 -4.82 0.53 -9.65
N VAL A 126 -4.48 -0.34 -8.70
CA VAL A 126 -5.36 -0.73 -7.58
C VAL A 126 -4.64 -0.44 -6.27
N LEU A 127 -5.21 0.44 -5.45
CA LEU A 127 -4.73 0.72 -4.10
C LEU A 127 -5.11 -0.44 -3.17
N VAL A 128 -4.13 -1.02 -2.48
CA VAL A 128 -4.36 -2.02 -1.43
C VAL A 128 -4.19 -1.36 -0.08
N CYS A 129 -5.29 -1.23 0.67
CA CYS A 129 -5.38 -0.40 1.87
C CYS A 129 -6.41 -0.95 2.86
N SER A 130 -6.10 -0.97 4.15
CA SER A 130 -7.04 -1.36 5.21
C SER A 130 -7.57 -0.18 6.03
N ASP A 131 -6.98 1.00 5.90
CA ASP A 131 -7.48 2.20 6.56
C ASP A 131 -8.79 2.67 5.93
N LYS A 132 -9.83 2.79 6.75
CA LYS A 132 -11.19 3.10 6.29
C LYS A 132 -11.32 4.53 5.75
N ASP A 133 -10.62 5.48 6.34
CA ASP A 133 -10.75 6.88 5.93
C ASP A 133 -9.93 7.14 4.67
N LEU A 134 -8.75 6.52 4.56
CA LEU A 134 -7.99 6.50 3.32
C LEU A 134 -8.76 5.80 2.18
N CYS A 135 -9.39 4.64 2.44
CA CYS A 135 -10.24 3.96 1.44
C CYS A 135 -11.40 4.84 0.95
N LYS A 136 -12.08 5.56 1.85
CA LYS A 136 -13.16 6.49 1.48
C LYS A 136 -12.66 7.64 0.61
N ALA A 137 -11.51 8.21 0.97
CA ALA A 137 -10.92 9.30 0.21
C ALA A 137 -10.46 8.82 -1.18
N ALA A 138 -9.83 7.66 -1.26
CA ALA A 138 -9.41 7.05 -2.52
C ALA A 138 -10.58 6.83 -3.48
N ASN A 139 -11.71 6.30 -2.97
CA ASN A 139 -12.93 6.17 -3.77
C ASN A 139 -13.44 7.51 -4.30
N LYS A 140 -13.41 8.59 -3.49
CA LYS A 140 -13.81 9.94 -3.92
C LYS A 140 -12.88 10.53 -4.99
N GLU A 141 -11.61 10.14 -4.98
CA GLU A 141 -10.63 10.53 -6.00
C GLU A 141 -10.61 9.58 -7.22
N GLY A 142 -11.55 8.62 -7.29
CA GLY A 142 -11.64 7.69 -8.40
C GLY A 142 -10.44 6.72 -8.48
N VAL A 143 -9.84 6.40 -7.35
CA VAL A 143 -8.80 5.38 -7.25
C VAL A 143 -9.46 4.05 -6.92
N GLU A 144 -9.27 3.06 -7.80
CA GLU A 144 -9.74 1.70 -7.58
C GLU A 144 -8.97 1.08 -6.41
N LEU A 145 -9.66 0.35 -5.51
CA LEU A 145 -8.99 -0.17 -4.31
C LEU A 145 -9.48 -1.55 -3.91
N ILE A 146 -8.64 -2.26 -3.16
CA ILE A 146 -8.99 -3.47 -2.40
C ILE A 146 -8.68 -3.20 -0.92
N ASN A 147 -9.69 -3.39 -0.05
CA ASN A 147 -9.46 -3.51 1.37
C ASN A 147 -9.39 -5.00 1.72
N PRO A 148 -8.22 -5.53 2.11
CA PRO A 148 -8.07 -6.96 2.37
C PRO A 148 -8.88 -7.47 3.57
N GLU A 149 -9.38 -6.57 4.43
CA GLU A 149 -10.22 -6.94 5.57
C GLU A 149 -11.72 -7.00 5.27
N GLU A 150 -12.14 -6.55 4.08
CA GLU A 150 -13.54 -6.54 3.70
C GLU A 150 -14.04 -7.94 3.29
N LYS A 151 -15.31 -8.21 3.60
CA LYS A 151 -15.99 -9.39 3.05
C LYS A 151 -16.06 -9.24 1.53
N GLY A 152 -15.70 -10.32 0.81
CA GLY A 152 -15.69 -10.30 -0.66
C GLY A 152 -14.42 -9.72 -1.28
N ALA A 153 -13.38 -9.41 -0.49
CA ALA A 153 -12.09 -8.92 -1.03
C ALA A 153 -11.49 -9.88 -2.06
N LEU A 154 -11.65 -11.19 -1.85
CA LEU A 154 -11.18 -12.21 -2.79
C LEU A 154 -11.96 -12.14 -4.12
N GLU A 155 -13.27 -12.14 -4.07
CA GLU A 155 -14.12 -12.04 -5.26
C GLU A 155 -13.84 -10.74 -6.04
N LYS A 156 -13.63 -9.63 -5.32
CA LYS A 156 -13.25 -8.36 -5.91
C LYS A 156 -11.90 -8.45 -6.61
N LEU A 157 -10.90 -9.10 -6.00
CA LEU A 157 -9.59 -9.34 -6.60
C LEU A 157 -9.73 -10.16 -7.90
N GLU A 158 -10.46 -11.27 -7.87
CA GLU A 158 -10.69 -12.14 -9.02
C GLU A 158 -11.37 -11.40 -10.18
N ASN A 159 -12.39 -10.59 -9.88
CA ASN A 159 -13.07 -9.76 -10.87
C ASN A 159 -12.16 -8.70 -11.51
N MET A 160 -11.25 -8.10 -10.74
CA MET A 160 -10.28 -7.13 -11.27
C MET A 160 -9.24 -7.75 -12.21
N LEU A 161 -8.90 -9.02 -11.99
CA LEU A 161 -7.92 -9.74 -12.81
C LEU A 161 -8.55 -10.31 -14.09
N SER A 162 -9.87 -10.49 -14.12
CA SER A 162 -10.60 -11.07 -15.25
C SER A 162 -10.99 -10.05 -16.33
N ASN A 163 -10.86 -8.73 -16.03
CA ASN A 163 -11.19 -7.60 -16.89
C ASN A 163 -9.93 -6.87 -17.38
#